data_c35893819d23555fb161a1754c02a572
#
_entry.id   c35893819d23555fb161a1754c02a572
#
_cell.length_a   1.000
_cell.length_b   1.000
_cell.length_c   1.000
_cell.angle_alpha   90.00
_cell.angle_beta   90.00
_cell.angle_gamma   90.00
#
_symmetry.space_group_name_H-M   'P 1'
#
loop_
_entity.id
_entity.type
_entity.pdbx_description
1 polymer ?
#
loop_
_entity_poly.entity_id
_entity_poly.type
_entity_poly.pdbx_seq_one_letter_code
_entity_poly.pdbx_strand_id
1 'polypeptide(L)'
;MQLRYVYSELGQGLRRNLSMHLAVVLTLFVSLTLVGLGLMFQQQATKAAEQWGNQLQITVFLCRNGDSNPVCPNAVTDAQKAEIEQVVEDNPEVADFYFESSETALNKAKELYDEQIFAGDNPVLRAEDMPQTVWITLKDPSQFEGITSAVQGLDGVSRVQDMRKVIAPILGALSMLQWVALVTAAVLVFAALLLVANTIRLAAFARRREIGIMRLVGASTLYIALPFLLEALVTAVIGVVLAGGALAAVQQFGIEGRGDDTLKFIPWIGWEEFRLALGAIAILGPLLTLLPTLVLTRKYLKV
;
A
#
# COMPACT_ATOMS: atom_id res chain seq x y z
N MET A 1 39.12 -23.45 16.29
CA MET A 1 39.77 -23.50 14.96
C MET A 1 38.78 -23.46 13.81
N GLN A 2 37.58 -24.04 13.88
CA GLN A 2 36.63 -24.16 12.78
C GLN A 2 36.01 -22.81 12.31
N LEU A 3 35.68 -21.88 13.19
CA LEU A 3 35.06 -20.60 12.85
C LEU A 3 35.98 -19.68 12.02
N ARG A 4 37.27 -19.63 12.38
CA ARG A 4 38.27 -18.83 11.66
C ARG A 4 38.47 -19.27 10.20
N TYR A 5 38.39 -20.59 9.98
CA TYR A 5 38.46 -21.19 8.65
C TYR A 5 37.22 -20.78 7.81
N VAL A 6 36.05 -20.92 8.40
CA VAL A 6 34.79 -20.56 7.73
C VAL A 6 34.74 -19.08 7.34
N TYR A 7 35.19 -18.17 8.20
CA TYR A 7 35.28 -16.73 7.89
C TYR A 7 36.30 -16.40 6.80
N SER A 8 37.45 -17.08 6.77
CA SER A 8 38.46 -16.86 5.73
C SER A 8 38.00 -17.36 4.36
N GLU A 9 37.33 -18.51 4.33
CA GLU A 9 36.72 -19.08 3.13
C GLU A 9 35.59 -18.21 2.59
N LEU A 10 34.74 -17.69 3.46
CA LEU A 10 33.66 -16.76 3.12
C LEU A 10 34.22 -15.50 2.43
N GLY A 11 35.27 -14.88 3.02
CA GLY A 11 35.91 -13.69 2.46
C GLY A 11 36.58 -13.93 1.10
N GLN A 12 37.19 -15.10 0.92
CA GLN A 12 37.78 -15.49 -0.35
C GLN A 12 36.72 -15.84 -1.41
N GLY A 13 35.64 -16.53 -1.02
CA GLY A 13 34.52 -16.85 -1.89
C GLY A 13 33.85 -15.59 -2.45
N LEU A 14 33.53 -14.63 -1.61
CA LEU A 14 32.94 -13.36 -1.98
C LEU A 14 33.84 -12.53 -2.92
N ARG A 15 35.16 -12.46 -2.64
CA ARG A 15 36.11 -11.72 -3.48
C ARG A 15 36.33 -12.34 -4.86
N ARG A 16 36.35 -13.67 -4.93
CA ARG A 16 36.64 -14.40 -6.17
C ARG A 16 35.53 -14.29 -7.22
N ASN A 17 34.28 -14.10 -6.78
CA ASN A 17 33.10 -14.01 -7.63
C ASN A 17 32.28 -12.72 -7.35
N LEU A 18 32.96 -11.60 -7.08
CA LEU A 18 32.34 -10.36 -6.63
C LEU A 18 31.22 -9.85 -7.58
N SER A 19 31.47 -9.89 -8.89
CA SER A 19 30.49 -9.44 -9.89
C SER A 19 29.19 -10.25 -9.85
N MET A 20 29.29 -11.54 -9.57
CA MET A 20 28.15 -12.44 -9.51
C MET A 20 27.36 -12.23 -8.21
N HIS A 21 28.05 -12.09 -7.06
CA HIS A 21 27.40 -11.76 -5.80
C HIS A 21 26.72 -10.38 -5.86
N LEU A 22 27.37 -9.40 -6.50
CA LEU A 22 26.80 -8.07 -6.72
C LEU A 22 25.52 -8.13 -7.55
N ALA A 23 25.50 -8.94 -8.62
CA ALA A 23 24.28 -9.14 -9.43
C ALA A 23 23.14 -9.75 -8.60
N VAL A 24 23.43 -10.77 -7.78
CA VAL A 24 22.42 -11.38 -6.90
C VAL A 24 21.94 -10.38 -5.84
N VAL A 25 22.84 -9.64 -5.18
CA VAL A 25 22.49 -8.60 -4.20
C VAL A 25 21.61 -7.54 -4.84
N LEU A 26 21.97 -7.04 -6.03
CA LEU A 26 21.20 -6.02 -6.72
C LEU A 26 19.79 -6.52 -7.09
N THR A 27 19.70 -7.75 -7.60
CA THR A 27 18.41 -8.36 -7.95
C THR A 27 17.56 -8.56 -6.71
N LEU A 28 18.12 -9.05 -5.59
CA LEU A 28 17.42 -9.19 -4.32
C LEU A 28 16.99 -7.83 -3.76
N PHE A 29 17.88 -6.84 -3.80
CA PHE A 29 17.56 -5.48 -3.38
C PHE A 29 16.33 -4.94 -4.11
N VAL A 30 16.33 -4.97 -5.45
CA VAL A 30 15.22 -4.47 -6.25
C VAL A 30 13.95 -5.29 -6.01
N SER A 31 14.07 -6.63 -6.00
CA SER A 31 12.91 -7.51 -5.76
C SER A 31 12.28 -7.29 -4.40
N LEU A 32 13.09 -7.27 -3.34
CA LEU A 32 12.59 -7.07 -1.97
C LEU A 32 12.05 -5.66 -1.75
N THR A 33 12.64 -4.63 -2.40
CA THR A 33 12.09 -3.28 -2.39
C THR A 33 10.71 -3.24 -3.04
N LEU A 34 10.52 -3.89 -4.19
CA LEU A 34 9.23 -3.96 -4.87
C LEU A 34 8.18 -4.75 -4.06
N VAL A 35 8.58 -5.85 -3.42
CA VAL A 35 7.69 -6.58 -2.50
C VAL A 35 7.29 -5.68 -1.33
N GLY A 36 8.24 -5.00 -0.71
CA GLY A 36 7.99 -4.08 0.40
C GLY A 36 7.07 -2.92 0.01
N LEU A 37 7.31 -2.29 -1.16
CA LEU A 37 6.42 -1.25 -1.70
C LEU A 37 5.01 -1.79 -1.98
N GLY A 38 4.89 -3.00 -2.55
CA GLY A 38 3.60 -3.63 -2.77
C GLY A 38 2.82 -3.84 -1.48
N LEU A 39 3.50 -4.27 -0.41
CA LEU A 39 2.90 -4.39 0.93
C LEU A 39 2.51 -3.03 1.52
N MET A 40 3.35 -2.01 1.37
CA MET A 40 3.03 -0.65 1.82
C MET A 40 1.83 -0.07 1.05
N PHE A 41 1.73 -0.28 -0.26
CA PHE A 41 0.56 0.13 -1.03
C PHE A 41 -0.72 -0.59 -0.59
N GLN A 42 -0.64 -1.87 -0.29
CA GLN A 42 -1.78 -2.61 0.24
C GLN A 42 -2.24 -2.04 1.58
N GLN A 43 -1.32 -1.80 2.50
CA GLN A 43 -1.62 -1.22 3.81
C GLN A 43 -2.18 0.20 3.68
N GLN A 44 -1.64 1.00 2.76
CA GLN A 44 -2.16 2.34 2.44
C GLN A 44 -3.60 2.26 1.94
N ALA A 45 -3.89 1.34 1.02
CA ALA A 45 -5.24 1.14 0.49
C ALA A 45 -6.22 0.68 1.59
N THR A 46 -5.80 -0.24 2.46
CA THR A 46 -6.61 -0.71 3.59
C THR A 46 -6.91 0.42 4.58
N LYS A 47 -5.88 1.17 4.99
CA LYS A 47 -6.02 2.31 5.91
C LYS A 47 -6.93 3.40 5.35
N ALA A 48 -6.77 3.73 4.07
CA ALA A 48 -7.62 4.67 3.37
C ALA A 48 -9.08 4.16 3.29
N ALA A 49 -9.27 2.88 2.98
CA ALA A 49 -10.60 2.26 2.91
C ALA A 49 -11.29 2.21 4.30
N GLU A 50 -10.54 1.92 5.37
CA GLU A 50 -11.08 1.91 6.75
C GLU A 50 -11.47 3.31 7.21
N GLN A 51 -10.61 4.30 6.98
CA GLN A 51 -10.88 5.68 7.42
C GLN A 51 -11.98 6.35 6.57
N TRP A 52 -11.97 6.12 5.27
CA TRP A 52 -12.99 6.65 4.38
C TRP A 52 -14.22 5.76 4.31
N GLY A 53 -14.11 4.45 4.58
CA GLY A 53 -15.21 3.49 4.55
C GLY A 53 -16.32 3.81 5.54
N ASN A 54 -15.97 4.29 6.72
CA ASN A 54 -16.92 4.81 7.70
C ASN A 54 -17.48 6.19 7.32
N GLN A 55 -16.87 6.88 6.35
CA GLN A 55 -17.28 8.19 5.80
C GLN A 55 -17.80 8.06 4.37
N LEU A 56 -17.95 6.85 3.83
CA LEU A 56 -18.55 6.61 2.50
C LEU A 56 -20.06 6.85 2.54
N GLN A 57 -20.40 8.08 2.87
CA GLN A 57 -21.78 8.56 2.88
C GLN A 57 -22.15 9.10 1.50
N ILE A 58 -23.39 8.93 1.12
CA ILE A 58 -23.99 9.65 0.01
C ILE A 58 -24.39 11.02 0.53
N THR A 59 -23.88 12.05 -0.10
CA THR A 59 -24.25 13.42 0.23
C THR A 59 -25.27 13.93 -0.78
N VAL A 60 -26.45 14.24 -0.31
CA VAL A 60 -27.53 14.86 -1.10
C VAL A 60 -27.49 16.33 -0.82
N PHE A 61 -27.16 17.13 -1.83
CA PHE A 61 -27.17 18.60 -1.74
C PHE A 61 -28.57 19.09 -2.06
N LEU A 62 -29.16 19.87 -1.16
CA LEU A 62 -30.48 20.45 -1.32
C LEU A 62 -30.39 21.78 -2.05
N CYS A 63 -31.47 22.13 -2.74
CA CYS A 63 -31.59 23.39 -3.46
C CYS A 63 -31.46 24.58 -2.51
N ARG A 64 -30.73 25.61 -2.94
CA ARG A 64 -30.57 26.89 -2.23
C ARG A 64 -31.02 28.06 -3.12
N ASN A 65 -31.24 29.20 -2.50
CA ASN A 65 -31.51 30.43 -3.27
C ASN A 65 -30.27 30.81 -4.12
N GLY A 66 -30.50 31.09 -5.39
CA GLY A 66 -29.40 31.42 -6.32
C GLY A 66 -28.54 30.21 -6.72
N ASP A 67 -29.08 29.00 -6.60
CA ASP A 67 -28.40 27.79 -7.11
C ASP A 67 -28.18 27.92 -8.61
N SER A 68 -27.01 27.49 -9.07
CA SER A 68 -26.67 27.46 -10.51
C SER A 68 -27.36 26.34 -11.28
N ASN A 69 -27.96 25.37 -10.55
CA ASN A 69 -28.67 24.25 -11.14
C ASN A 69 -30.08 24.71 -11.60
N PRO A 70 -30.44 24.57 -12.91
CA PRO A 70 -31.74 24.94 -13.41
C PRO A 70 -32.93 24.22 -12.75
N VAL A 71 -32.71 23.06 -12.15
CA VAL A 71 -33.71 22.30 -11.40
C VAL A 71 -34.04 22.93 -10.04
N CYS A 72 -33.20 23.87 -9.57
CA CYS A 72 -33.33 24.54 -8.29
C CYS A 72 -33.69 26.02 -8.42
N PRO A 73 -34.95 26.38 -8.80
CA PRO A 73 -35.33 27.79 -8.93
C PRO A 73 -35.40 28.52 -7.58
N ASN A 74 -35.65 27.81 -6.50
CA ASN A 74 -35.75 28.32 -5.14
C ASN A 74 -35.09 27.38 -4.13
N ALA A 75 -34.88 27.85 -2.91
CA ALA A 75 -34.41 27.01 -1.81
C ALA A 75 -35.44 25.91 -1.51
N VAL A 76 -34.93 24.76 -1.03
CA VAL A 76 -35.77 23.63 -0.61
C VAL A 76 -36.76 24.04 0.47
N THR A 77 -38.00 23.61 0.33
CA THR A 77 -39.09 23.85 1.28
C THR A 77 -39.13 22.76 2.36
N ASP A 78 -39.78 23.04 3.50
CA ASP A 78 -39.93 22.03 4.57
C ASP A 78 -40.78 20.80 4.14
N ALA A 79 -41.75 21.03 3.23
CA ALA A 79 -42.51 19.93 2.65
C ALA A 79 -41.63 19.00 1.77
N GLN A 80 -40.73 19.56 0.95
CA GLN A 80 -39.77 18.80 0.15
C GLN A 80 -38.76 18.07 1.04
N LYS A 81 -38.31 18.70 2.14
CA LYS A 81 -37.41 18.02 3.11
C LYS A 81 -38.11 16.81 3.75
N ALA A 82 -39.36 16.94 4.13
CA ALA A 82 -40.12 15.83 4.71
C ALA A 82 -40.33 14.68 3.71
N GLU A 83 -40.51 14.98 2.43
CA GLU A 83 -40.57 13.98 1.37
C GLU A 83 -39.23 13.26 1.19
N ILE A 84 -38.12 14.02 1.16
CA ILE A 84 -36.76 13.45 1.04
C ILE A 84 -36.48 12.58 2.28
N GLU A 85 -36.82 13.03 3.48
CA GLU A 85 -36.68 12.29 4.74
C GLU A 85 -37.41 10.97 4.66
N GLN A 86 -38.65 10.96 4.26
CA GLN A 86 -39.48 9.77 4.13
C GLN A 86 -38.87 8.77 3.12
N VAL A 87 -38.43 9.23 1.96
CA VAL A 87 -37.82 8.37 0.94
C VAL A 87 -36.52 7.75 1.44
N VAL A 88 -35.73 8.49 2.21
CA VAL A 88 -34.47 8.00 2.79
C VAL A 88 -34.74 7.01 3.92
N GLU A 89 -35.70 7.31 4.82
CA GLU A 89 -36.03 6.45 5.96
C GLU A 89 -36.65 5.12 5.52
N ASP A 90 -37.53 5.14 4.53
CA ASP A 90 -38.18 3.95 3.99
C ASP A 90 -37.26 3.05 3.14
N ASN A 91 -36.07 3.52 2.78
CA ASN A 91 -35.19 2.79 1.90
C ASN A 91 -34.42 1.68 2.62
N PRO A 92 -34.51 0.41 2.20
CA PRO A 92 -33.87 -0.72 2.87
C PRO A 92 -32.34 -0.69 2.85
N GLU A 93 -31.72 0.05 1.94
CA GLU A 93 -30.26 0.19 1.80
C GLU A 93 -29.67 1.12 2.87
N VAL A 94 -30.47 2.01 3.46
CA VAL A 94 -30.04 3.04 4.42
C VAL A 94 -29.88 2.43 5.82
N ALA A 95 -28.74 2.70 6.44
CA ALA A 95 -28.45 2.35 7.84
C ALA A 95 -28.79 3.52 8.77
N ASP A 96 -28.39 4.73 8.38
CA ASP A 96 -28.57 5.97 9.15
C ASP A 96 -28.50 7.18 8.23
N PHE A 97 -29.10 8.30 8.62
CA PHE A 97 -29.00 9.56 7.91
C PHE A 97 -29.15 10.75 8.85
N TYR A 98 -28.61 11.88 8.44
CA TYR A 98 -28.83 13.14 9.17
C TYR A 98 -28.82 14.35 8.22
N PHE A 99 -29.57 15.38 8.62
CA PHE A 99 -29.55 16.67 7.93
C PHE A 99 -28.49 17.57 8.52
N GLU A 100 -27.74 18.20 7.64
CA GLU A 100 -26.76 19.22 7.99
C GLU A 100 -27.24 20.60 7.53
N SER A 101 -27.34 21.54 8.47
CA SER A 101 -27.74 22.90 8.16
C SER A 101 -26.63 23.69 7.48
N SER A 102 -26.99 24.74 6.76
CA SER A 102 -26.06 25.70 6.16
C SER A 102 -25.08 26.32 7.17
N GLU A 103 -25.55 26.55 8.41
CA GLU A 103 -24.71 27.08 9.49
C GLU A 103 -23.67 26.05 9.97
N THR A 104 -24.07 24.80 10.12
CA THR A 104 -23.16 23.70 10.48
C THR A 104 -22.13 23.47 9.39
N ALA A 105 -22.54 23.49 8.13
CA ALA A 105 -21.66 23.38 6.98
C ALA A 105 -20.64 24.53 6.94
N LEU A 106 -21.08 25.78 7.21
CA LEU A 106 -20.18 26.92 7.31
C LEU A 106 -19.17 26.77 8.46
N ASN A 107 -19.60 26.28 9.62
CA ASN A 107 -18.71 26.12 10.77
C ASN A 107 -17.63 25.06 10.47
N LYS A 108 -18.00 23.94 9.84
CA LYS A 108 -17.02 22.95 9.36
C LYS A 108 -16.08 23.52 8.30
N ALA A 109 -16.59 24.37 7.39
CA ALA A 109 -15.75 25.03 6.41
C ALA A 109 -14.71 25.96 7.06
N LYS A 110 -15.08 26.68 8.14
CA LYS A 110 -14.15 27.54 8.91
C LYS A 110 -13.02 26.75 9.58
N GLU A 111 -13.23 25.49 9.94
CA GLU A 111 -12.20 24.63 10.51
C GLU A 111 -11.20 24.13 9.45
N LEU A 112 -11.62 24.05 8.19
CA LEU A 112 -10.84 23.48 7.09
C LEU A 112 -10.13 24.52 6.23
N TYR A 113 -10.65 25.74 6.18
CA TYR A 113 -10.14 26.80 5.33
C TYR A 113 -9.65 28.00 6.16
N ASP A 114 -8.80 28.82 5.55
CA ASP A 114 -8.19 30.00 6.18
C ASP A 114 -9.25 31.01 6.67
N GLU A 115 -9.10 31.54 7.87
CA GLU A 115 -10.01 32.51 8.49
C GLU A 115 -10.29 33.74 7.60
N GLN A 116 -9.36 34.11 6.72
CA GLN A 116 -9.48 35.25 5.82
C GLN A 116 -10.66 35.17 4.85
N ILE A 117 -11.12 33.96 4.52
CA ILE A 117 -12.25 33.72 3.60
C ILE A 117 -13.59 34.08 4.29
N PHE A 118 -13.63 33.99 5.60
CA PHE A 118 -14.82 34.14 6.43
C PHE A 118 -14.84 35.49 7.22
N ALA A 119 -13.74 36.23 7.24
CA ALA A 119 -13.56 37.45 8.02
C ALA A 119 -13.87 38.70 7.18
N GLY A 120 -14.31 39.77 7.89
CA GLY A 120 -14.54 41.09 7.32
C GLY A 120 -16.01 41.43 7.08
N ASP A 121 -16.26 42.70 6.69
CA ASP A 121 -17.62 43.21 6.42
C ASP A 121 -18.29 42.60 5.17
N ASN A 122 -17.48 41.99 4.29
CA ASN A 122 -17.94 41.23 3.11
C ASN A 122 -17.21 39.88 3.00
N PRO A 123 -17.58 38.89 3.82
CA PRO A 123 -17.00 37.56 3.72
C PRO A 123 -17.32 36.95 2.35
N VAL A 124 -16.34 36.23 1.80
CA VAL A 124 -16.46 35.54 0.50
C VAL A 124 -17.47 34.38 0.55
N LEU A 125 -17.65 33.78 1.74
CA LEU A 125 -18.57 32.70 1.99
C LEU A 125 -19.45 33.02 3.23
N ARG A 126 -20.75 32.89 3.05
CA ARG A 126 -21.78 33.10 4.09
C ARG A 126 -22.59 31.81 4.28
N ALA A 127 -23.35 31.72 5.37
CA ALA A 127 -24.23 30.59 5.61
C ALA A 127 -25.28 30.39 4.49
N GLU A 128 -25.77 31.50 3.91
CA GLU A 128 -26.72 31.48 2.79
C GLU A 128 -26.12 30.91 1.49
N ASP A 129 -24.78 30.93 1.36
CA ASP A 129 -24.08 30.37 0.21
C ASP A 129 -23.81 28.86 0.36
N MET A 130 -23.97 28.33 1.57
CA MET A 130 -23.80 26.90 1.84
C MET A 130 -25.12 26.16 1.62
N PRO A 131 -25.11 25.09 0.81
CA PRO A 131 -26.29 24.24 0.66
C PRO A 131 -26.54 23.48 1.96
N GLN A 132 -27.82 23.22 2.26
CA GLN A 132 -28.17 22.19 3.22
C GLN A 132 -27.90 20.84 2.59
N THR A 133 -27.50 19.88 3.38
CA THR A 133 -27.15 18.53 2.90
C THR A 133 -27.81 17.46 3.72
N VAL A 134 -28.09 16.32 3.06
CA VAL A 134 -28.48 15.08 3.75
C VAL A 134 -27.32 14.11 3.57
N TRP A 135 -26.83 13.60 4.68
CA TRP A 135 -25.79 12.60 4.73
C TRP A 135 -26.42 11.25 4.97
N ILE A 136 -26.23 10.30 4.05
CA ILE A 136 -26.83 8.99 4.08
C ILE A 136 -25.76 7.93 4.24
N THR A 137 -25.84 7.13 5.29
CA THR A 137 -24.96 5.99 5.56
C THR A 137 -25.67 4.71 5.13
N LEU A 138 -25.00 3.87 4.34
CA LEU A 138 -25.57 2.62 3.85
C LEU A 138 -25.25 1.44 4.77
N LYS A 139 -26.15 0.45 4.82
CA LYS A 139 -25.91 -0.84 5.48
C LYS A 139 -24.83 -1.64 4.78
N ASP A 140 -24.87 -1.66 3.46
CA ASP A 140 -23.86 -2.28 2.60
C ASP A 140 -23.37 -1.23 1.61
N PRO A 141 -22.11 -0.80 1.70
CA PRO A 141 -21.53 0.20 0.80
C PRO A 141 -21.54 -0.20 -0.69
N SER A 142 -21.73 -1.46 -1.03
CA SER A 142 -21.81 -1.94 -2.41
C SER A 142 -23.20 -1.75 -3.04
N GLN A 143 -24.25 -1.61 -2.21
CA GLN A 143 -25.64 -1.44 -2.64
C GLN A 143 -26.04 0.03 -2.47
N PHE A 144 -25.95 0.80 -3.52
CA PHE A 144 -26.17 2.26 -3.48
C PHE A 144 -27.03 2.79 -4.61
N GLU A 145 -27.24 1.98 -5.65
CA GLU A 145 -27.93 2.43 -6.85
C GLU A 145 -29.40 2.73 -6.58
N GLY A 146 -30.02 1.97 -5.69
CA GLY A 146 -31.42 2.13 -5.31
C GLY A 146 -31.68 3.47 -4.64
N ILE A 147 -30.97 3.78 -3.55
CA ILE A 147 -31.14 5.06 -2.83
C ILE A 147 -30.69 6.26 -3.70
N THR A 148 -29.59 6.14 -4.43
CA THR A 148 -29.10 7.22 -5.30
C THR A 148 -30.14 7.59 -6.35
N SER A 149 -30.75 6.58 -6.97
CA SER A 149 -31.80 6.79 -7.99
C SER A 149 -33.10 7.34 -7.36
N ALA A 150 -33.43 6.88 -6.16
CA ALA A 150 -34.64 7.33 -5.46
C ALA A 150 -34.58 8.81 -5.08
N VAL A 151 -33.41 9.29 -4.59
CA VAL A 151 -33.27 10.68 -4.14
C VAL A 151 -32.93 11.66 -5.28
N GLN A 152 -32.28 11.19 -6.36
CA GLN A 152 -31.81 12.08 -7.45
C GLN A 152 -32.99 12.72 -8.24
N GLY A 153 -34.16 12.11 -8.22
CA GLY A 153 -35.35 12.59 -8.93
C GLY A 153 -36.30 13.43 -8.09
N LEU A 154 -36.01 13.64 -6.81
CA LEU A 154 -36.91 14.38 -5.91
C LEU A 154 -36.78 15.88 -6.07
N ASP A 155 -37.92 16.58 -5.96
CA ASP A 155 -37.96 18.04 -5.93
C ASP A 155 -37.22 18.56 -4.71
N GLY A 156 -36.44 19.62 -4.88
CA GLY A 156 -35.61 20.18 -3.82
C GLY A 156 -34.21 19.58 -3.70
N VAL A 157 -33.88 18.56 -4.49
CA VAL A 157 -32.54 18.00 -4.60
C VAL A 157 -31.76 18.67 -5.75
N SER A 158 -30.65 19.32 -5.44
CA SER A 158 -29.79 19.96 -6.42
C SER A 158 -28.86 18.94 -7.08
N ARG A 159 -28.20 18.12 -6.28
CA ARG A 159 -27.31 17.06 -6.76
C ARG A 159 -27.10 15.98 -5.70
N VAL A 160 -26.80 14.79 -6.17
CA VAL A 160 -26.37 13.67 -5.32
C VAL A 160 -24.89 13.41 -5.59
N GLN A 161 -24.08 13.47 -4.57
CA GLN A 161 -22.65 13.19 -4.65
C GLN A 161 -22.35 11.91 -3.90
N ASP A 162 -21.87 10.92 -4.63
CA ASP A 162 -21.36 9.69 -4.07
C ASP A 162 -19.85 9.81 -3.97
N MET A 163 -19.35 9.89 -2.73
CA MET A 163 -17.92 10.02 -2.45
C MET A 163 -17.11 8.82 -2.97
N ARG A 164 -17.75 7.66 -3.11
CA ARG A 164 -17.11 6.45 -3.69
C ARG A 164 -16.66 6.65 -5.12
N LYS A 165 -17.40 7.39 -5.94
CA LYS A 165 -17.01 7.70 -7.32
C LYS A 165 -15.71 8.52 -7.39
N VAL A 166 -15.38 9.23 -6.33
CA VAL A 166 -14.14 9.99 -6.21
C VAL A 166 -13.01 9.12 -5.65
N ILE A 167 -13.32 8.25 -4.68
CA ILE A 167 -12.34 7.43 -3.95
C ILE A 167 -11.99 6.15 -4.71
N ALA A 168 -12.96 5.50 -5.38
CA ALA A 168 -12.74 4.24 -6.10
C ALA A 168 -11.61 4.30 -7.14
N PRO A 169 -11.44 5.35 -7.96
CA PRO A 169 -10.30 5.46 -8.87
C PRO A 169 -8.96 5.51 -8.14
N ILE A 170 -8.90 6.15 -6.96
CA ILE A 170 -7.68 6.25 -6.15
C ILE A 170 -7.30 4.87 -5.60
N LEU A 171 -8.27 4.15 -5.00
CA LEU A 171 -8.07 2.79 -4.52
C LEU A 171 -7.72 1.83 -5.67
N GLY A 172 -8.36 2.00 -6.82
CA GLY A 172 -8.04 1.24 -8.03
C GLY A 172 -6.61 1.49 -8.53
N ALA A 173 -6.14 2.72 -8.50
CA ALA A 173 -4.77 3.07 -8.86
C ALA A 173 -3.75 2.45 -7.87
N LEU A 174 -4.02 2.50 -6.57
CA LEU A 174 -3.18 1.85 -5.55
C LEU A 174 -3.12 0.34 -5.74
N SER A 175 -4.26 -0.30 -6.01
CA SER A 175 -4.33 -1.73 -6.30
C SER A 175 -3.57 -2.09 -7.59
N MET A 176 -3.68 -1.30 -8.63
CA MET A 176 -2.92 -1.48 -9.87
C MET A 176 -1.40 -1.39 -9.62
N LEU A 177 -0.95 -0.37 -8.89
CA LEU A 177 0.46 -0.21 -8.52
C LEU A 177 0.97 -1.40 -7.70
N GLN A 178 0.18 -1.88 -6.74
CA GLN A 178 0.48 -3.08 -5.97
C GLN A 178 0.69 -4.30 -6.87
N TRP A 179 -0.25 -4.57 -7.78
CA TRP A 179 -0.15 -5.70 -8.70
C TRP A 179 1.07 -5.61 -9.63
N VAL A 180 1.34 -4.43 -10.17
CA VAL A 180 2.54 -4.19 -11.01
C VAL A 180 3.81 -4.46 -10.21
N ALA A 181 3.90 -3.95 -8.98
CA ALA A 181 5.05 -4.18 -8.10
C ALA A 181 5.25 -5.67 -7.79
N LEU A 182 4.16 -6.39 -7.42
CA LEU A 182 4.22 -7.81 -7.09
C LEU A 182 4.59 -8.69 -8.29
N VAL A 183 4.02 -8.44 -9.47
CA VAL A 183 4.33 -9.20 -10.69
C VAL A 183 5.80 -8.96 -11.08
N THR A 184 6.25 -7.71 -11.06
CA THR A 184 7.65 -7.38 -11.36
C THR A 184 8.60 -8.04 -10.33
N ALA A 185 8.26 -7.98 -9.05
CA ALA A 185 9.02 -8.65 -7.99
C ALA A 185 9.09 -10.17 -8.22
N ALA A 186 7.97 -10.81 -8.59
CA ALA A 186 7.95 -12.25 -8.86
C ALA A 186 8.89 -12.64 -10.02
N VAL A 187 8.91 -11.86 -11.11
CA VAL A 187 9.82 -12.06 -12.25
C VAL A 187 11.27 -11.90 -11.81
N LEU A 188 11.58 -10.87 -11.02
CA LEU A 188 12.94 -10.64 -10.53
C LEU A 188 13.39 -11.69 -9.52
N VAL A 189 12.50 -12.16 -8.65
CA VAL A 189 12.76 -13.30 -7.74
C VAL A 189 13.08 -14.54 -8.55
N PHE A 190 12.32 -14.84 -9.59
CA PHE A 190 12.60 -15.98 -10.48
C PHE A 190 13.96 -15.83 -11.14
N ALA A 191 14.32 -14.65 -11.65
CA ALA A 191 15.63 -14.37 -12.19
C ALA A 191 16.75 -14.54 -11.14
N ALA A 192 16.54 -14.07 -9.90
CA ALA A 192 17.49 -14.26 -8.80
C ALA A 192 17.69 -15.75 -8.48
N LEU A 193 16.63 -16.57 -8.48
CA LEU A 193 16.73 -18.02 -8.28
C LEU A 193 17.57 -18.69 -9.35
N LEU A 194 17.40 -18.30 -10.62
CA LEU A 194 18.22 -18.81 -11.72
C LEU A 194 19.70 -18.40 -11.58
N LEU A 195 19.97 -17.16 -11.17
CA LEU A 195 21.33 -16.67 -10.90
C LEU A 195 21.97 -17.45 -9.76
N VAL A 196 21.27 -17.64 -8.63
CA VAL A 196 21.76 -18.44 -7.49
C VAL A 196 22.03 -19.87 -7.93
N ALA A 197 21.14 -20.49 -8.70
CA ALA A 197 21.30 -21.86 -9.20
C ALA A 197 22.55 -22.00 -10.06
N ASN A 198 22.77 -21.07 -10.98
CA ASN A 198 23.94 -21.06 -11.84
C ASN A 198 25.25 -20.82 -11.05
N THR A 199 25.20 -19.92 -10.05
CA THR A 199 26.31 -19.63 -9.14
C THR A 199 26.75 -20.88 -8.40
N ILE A 200 25.80 -21.60 -7.77
CA ILE A 200 26.07 -22.81 -7.00
C ILE A 200 26.66 -23.89 -7.90
N ARG A 201 26.11 -24.06 -9.11
CA ARG A 201 26.59 -25.04 -10.09
C ARG A 201 28.05 -24.75 -10.48
N LEU A 202 28.38 -23.51 -10.81
CA LEU A 202 29.75 -23.09 -11.18
C LEU A 202 30.72 -23.25 -10.00
N ALA A 203 30.33 -22.84 -8.80
CA ALA A 203 31.15 -22.95 -7.60
C ALA A 203 31.40 -24.41 -7.20
N ALA A 204 30.38 -25.26 -7.26
CA ALA A 204 30.53 -26.70 -7.01
C ALA A 204 31.45 -27.38 -8.03
N PHE A 205 31.35 -27.01 -9.32
CA PHE A 205 32.24 -27.51 -10.36
C PHE A 205 33.68 -27.06 -10.16
N ALA A 206 33.91 -25.79 -9.81
CA ALA A 206 35.24 -25.23 -9.55
C ALA A 206 35.93 -25.92 -8.35
N ARG A 207 35.17 -26.30 -7.33
CA ARG A 207 35.68 -26.95 -6.08
C ARG A 207 35.49 -28.47 -6.08
N ARG A 208 35.24 -29.12 -7.22
CA ARG A 208 34.90 -30.54 -7.28
C ARG A 208 35.95 -31.48 -6.66
N ARG A 209 37.24 -31.15 -6.78
CA ARG A 209 38.32 -31.93 -6.17
C ARG A 209 38.32 -31.81 -4.65
N GLU A 210 38.16 -30.63 -4.09
CA GLU A 210 38.08 -30.38 -2.66
C GLU A 210 36.88 -31.08 -2.05
N ILE A 211 35.72 -30.99 -2.72
CA ILE A 211 34.48 -31.69 -2.31
C ILE A 211 34.68 -33.22 -2.35
N GLY A 212 35.38 -33.73 -3.34
CA GLY A 212 35.71 -35.15 -3.44
C GLY A 212 36.57 -35.64 -2.28
N ILE A 213 37.61 -34.87 -1.91
CA ILE A 213 38.49 -35.19 -0.76
C ILE A 213 37.70 -35.15 0.55
N MET A 214 36.87 -34.12 0.78
CA MET A 214 36.04 -33.99 1.97
C MET A 214 35.09 -35.20 2.13
N ARG A 215 34.57 -35.73 1.06
CA ARG A 215 33.74 -36.94 1.07
C ARG A 215 34.52 -38.19 1.42
N LEU A 216 35.71 -38.35 0.87
CA LEU A 216 36.57 -39.50 1.18
C LEU A 216 36.96 -39.56 2.66
N VAL A 217 37.07 -38.38 3.33
CA VAL A 217 37.32 -38.28 4.77
C VAL A 217 36.03 -38.38 5.61
N GLY A 218 34.85 -38.57 4.96
CA GLY A 218 33.56 -38.79 5.64
C GLY A 218 32.82 -37.49 6.06
N ALA A 219 33.15 -36.33 5.47
CA ALA A 219 32.44 -35.09 5.77
C ALA A 219 30.96 -35.18 5.38
N SER A 220 30.05 -34.71 6.24
CA SER A 220 28.62 -34.69 5.98
C SER A 220 28.28 -33.70 4.87
N THR A 221 27.20 -33.98 4.11
CA THR A 221 26.71 -33.12 3.02
C THR A 221 26.41 -31.70 3.51
N LEU A 222 25.90 -31.57 4.75
CA LEU A 222 25.62 -30.26 5.36
C LEU A 222 26.92 -29.47 5.61
N TYR A 223 27.97 -30.14 6.06
CA TYR A 223 29.28 -29.51 6.29
C TYR A 223 29.88 -28.96 4.98
N ILE A 224 29.76 -29.73 3.89
CA ILE A 224 30.19 -29.32 2.55
C ILE A 224 29.33 -28.17 2.00
N ALA A 225 28.04 -28.13 2.35
CA ALA A 225 27.10 -27.06 1.93
C ALA A 225 27.25 -25.76 2.75
N LEU A 226 27.80 -25.82 3.95
CA LEU A 226 27.86 -24.71 4.90
C LEU A 226 28.46 -23.40 4.32
N PRO A 227 29.60 -23.42 3.60
CA PRO A 227 30.13 -22.22 2.98
C PRO A 227 29.14 -21.54 2.01
N PHE A 228 28.47 -22.33 1.18
CA PHE A 228 27.45 -21.83 0.21
C PHE A 228 26.24 -21.22 0.91
N LEU A 229 25.79 -21.83 2.01
CA LEU A 229 24.69 -21.32 2.81
C LEU A 229 25.05 -19.99 3.50
N LEU A 230 26.29 -19.85 3.99
CA LEU A 230 26.76 -18.60 4.60
C LEU A 230 26.93 -17.51 3.55
N GLU A 231 27.48 -17.80 2.36
CA GLU A 231 27.52 -16.85 1.26
C GLU A 231 26.14 -16.37 0.87
N ALA A 232 25.15 -17.28 0.76
CA ALA A 232 23.75 -16.96 0.48
C ALA A 232 23.11 -16.11 1.56
N LEU A 233 23.38 -16.43 2.85
CA LEU A 233 22.87 -15.66 3.99
C LEU A 233 23.44 -14.22 4.00
N VAL A 234 24.72 -14.06 3.81
CA VAL A 234 25.35 -12.71 3.76
C VAL A 234 24.77 -11.90 2.60
N THR A 235 24.61 -12.51 1.43
CA THR A 235 23.99 -11.87 0.25
C THR A 235 22.55 -11.45 0.54
N ALA A 236 21.77 -12.31 1.21
CA ALA A 236 20.40 -12.00 1.64
C ALA A 236 20.34 -10.83 2.63
N VAL A 237 21.20 -10.87 3.68
CA VAL A 237 21.24 -9.80 4.67
C VAL A 237 21.57 -8.45 4.04
N ILE A 238 22.56 -8.40 3.15
CA ILE A 238 22.90 -7.17 2.43
C ILE A 238 21.71 -6.70 1.59
N GLY A 239 21.04 -7.59 0.86
CA GLY A 239 19.86 -7.29 0.05
C GLY A 239 18.71 -6.73 0.91
N VAL A 240 18.44 -7.37 2.05
CA VAL A 240 17.40 -6.93 3.01
C VAL A 240 17.73 -5.55 3.61
N VAL A 241 18.97 -5.33 4.01
CA VAL A 241 19.40 -4.04 4.60
C VAL A 241 19.26 -2.91 3.57
N LEU A 242 19.68 -3.14 2.33
CA LEU A 242 19.55 -2.17 1.26
C LEU A 242 18.07 -1.91 0.93
N ALA A 243 17.25 -2.95 0.82
CA ALA A 243 15.82 -2.82 0.58
C ALA A 243 15.10 -2.11 1.72
N GLY A 244 15.39 -2.48 2.97
CA GLY A 244 14.85 -1.82 4.16
C GLY A 244 15.27 -0.35 4.23
N GLY A 245 16.50 -0.02 3.89
CA GLY A 245 16.99 1.36 3.80
C GLY A 245 16.27 2.17 2.72
N ALA A 246 16.04 1.58 1.54
CA ALA A 246 15.28 2.23 0.47
C ALA A 246 13.81 2.48 0.87
N LEU A 247 13.15 1.48 1.49
CA LEU A 247 11.78 1.62 2.00
C LEU A 247 11.70 2.67 3.13
N ALA A 248 12.68 2.70 4.03
CA ALA A 248 12.77 3.71 5.08
C ALA A 248 12.94 5.13 4.50
N ALA A 249 13.72 5.27 3.41
CA ALA A 249 13.87 6.53 2.70
C ALA A 249 12.54 6.97 2.05
N VAL A 250 11.77 6.04 1.47
CA VAL A 250 10.42 6.32 0.95
C VAL A 250 9.49 6.76 2.06
N GLN A 251 9.49 6.07 3.22
CA GLN A 251 8.68 6.42 4.38
C GLN A 251 9.01 7.82 4.89
N GLN A 252 10.31 8.10 5.13
CA GLN A 252 10.75 9.36 5.73
C GLN A 252 10.62 10.57 4.81
N PHE A 253 11.06 10.44 3.55
CA PHE A 253 11.13 11.56 2.61
C PHE A 253 9.92 11.65 1.68
N GLY A 254 9.27 10.52 1.39
CA GLY A 254 8.11 10.47 0.52
C GLY A 254 6.81 10.70 1.26
N ILE A 255 6.60 10.02 2.37
CA ILE A 255 5.34 10.02 3.10
C ILE A 255 5.35 11.10 4.19
N GLU A 256 6.25 11.04 5.18
CA GLU A 256 6.27 12.02 6.28
C GLU A 256 6.76 13.40 5.84
N GLY A 257 7.78 13.47 4.97
CA GLY A 257 8.40 14.74 4.61
C GLY A 257 7.62 15.58 3.60
N ARG A 258 6.69 15.02 2.83
CA ARG A 258 5.91 15.72 1.80
C ARG A 258 4.43 15.36 1.79
N GLY A 259 4.08 14.16 2.21
CA GLY A 259 2.69 13.70 2.18
C GLY A 259 1.81 14.47 3.15
N ASP A 260 2.27 14.64 4.37
CA ASP A 260 1.55 15.31 5.46
C ASP A 260 1.26 16.79 5.16
N ASP A 261 2.20 17.48 4.51
CA ASP A 261 2.03 18.92 4.20
C ASP A 261 1.15 19.16 2.97
N THR A 262 1.17 18.24 1.98
CA THR A 262 0.54 18.48 0.68
C THR A 262 -0.88 17.92 0.59
N LEU A 263 -1.15 16.79 1.26
CA LEU A 263 -2.40 16.04 1.14
C LEU A 263 -2.90 15.60 2.53
N LYS A 264 -3.26 16.56 3.37
CA LYS A 264 -3.74 16.36 4.76
C LYS A 264 -5.00 15.48 4.89
N PHE A 265 -5.77 15.32 3.80
CA PHE A 265 -6.98 14.49 3.78
C PHE A 265 -6.69 13.01 3.55
N ILE A 266 -5.45 12.63 3.19
CA ILE A 266 -5.08 11.23 2.99
C ILE A 266 -4.55 10.66 4.31
N PRO A 267 -5.11 9.56 4.81
CA PRO A 267 -4.59 8.85 5.99
C PRO A 267 -3.33 8.09 5.61
N TRP A 268 -2.17 8.74 5.73
CA TRP A 268 -0.90 8.11 5.39
C TRP A 268 -0.53 6.97 6.35
N ILE A 269 0.14 5.94 5.81
CA ILE A 269 0.73 4.87 6.62
C ILE A 269 1.87 5.42 7.48
N GLY A 270 1.99 4.89 8.70
CA GLY A 270 3.05 5.26 9.64
C GLY A 270 4.17 4.23 9.72
N TRP A 271 5.01 4.39 10.73
CA TRP A 271 6.12 3.47 11.01
C TRP A 271 5.66 2.07 11.47
N GLU A 272 4.41 1.91 11.92
CA GLU A 272 3.88 0.60 12.30
C GLU A 272 3.70 -0.29 11.08
N GLU A 273 3.05 0.23 10.05
CA GLU A 273 2.83 -0.45 8.80
C GLU A 273 4.16 -0.72 8.06
N PHE A 274 5.09 0.25 8.12
CA PHE A 274 6.45 0.06 7.63
C PHE A 274 7.17 -1.11 8.30
N ARG A 275 7.05 -1.27 9.65
CA ARG A 275 7.67 -2.39 10.38
C ARG A 275 7.14 -3.74 9.92
N LEU A 276 5.86 -3.83 9.58
CA LEU A 276 5.28 -5.07 9.03
C LEU A 276 5.89 -5.41 7.66
N ALA A 277 6.01 -4.42 6.78
CA ALA A 277 6.66 -4.61 5.48
C ALA A 277 8.14 -5.00 5.63
N LEU A 278 8.86 -4.34 6.54
CA LEU A 278 10.26 -4.66 6.87
C LEU A 278 10.39 -6.08 7.42
N GLY A 279 9.52 -6.50 8.32
CA GLY A 279 9.47 -7.87 8.86
C GLY A 279 9.25 -8.92 7.77
N ALA A 280 8.33 -8.65 6.84
CA ALA A 280 8.07 -9.54 5.72
C ALA A 280 9.30 -9.72 4.81
N ILE A 281 9.96 -8.63 4.40
CA ILE A 281 11.17 -8.73 3.56
C ILE A 281 12.36 -9.33 4.30
N ALA A 282 12.47 -9.11 5.63
CA ALA A 282 13.52 -9.70 6.47
C ALA A 282 13.39 -11.25 6.57
N ILE A 283 12.19 -11.78 6.48
CA ILE A 283 11.95 -13.23 6.43
C ILE A 283 12.10 -13.75 5.00
N LEU A 284 11.54 -13.04 4.01
CA LEU A 284 11.56 -13.46 2.61
C LEU A 284 12.97 -13.48 2.02
N GLY A 285 13.82 -12.53 2.33
CA GLY A 285 15.18 -12.45 1.81
C GLY A 285 16.01 -13.70 2.07
N PRO A 286 16.21 -14.10 3.35
CA PRO A 286 16.88 -15.35 3.69
C PRO A 286 16.17 -16.59 3.12
N LEU A 287 14.83 -16.62 3.14
CA LEU A 287 14.06 -17.74 2.60
C LEU A 287 14.35 -17.97 1.11
N LEU A 288 14.34 -16.89 0.32
CA LEU A 288 14.56 -16.92 -1.13
C LEU A 288 15.98 -17.33 -1.51
N THR A 289 16.96 -17.12 -0.64
CA THR A 289 18.35 -17.48 -0.93
C THR A 289 18.73 -18.84 -0.33
N LEU A 290 18.33 -19.10 0.92
CA LEU A 290 18.74 -20.32 1.63
C LEU A 290 18.02 -21.59 1.12
N LEU A 291 16.71 -21.50 0.82
CA LEU A 291 15.96 -22.66 0.32
C LEU A 291 16.53 -23.20 -1.00
N PRO A 292 16.71 -22.39 -2.06
CA PRO A 292 17.30 -22.87 -3.30
C PRO A 292 18.72 -23.34 -3.11
N THR A 293 19.52 -22.64 -2.30
CA THR A 293 20.90 -23.04 -2.00
C THR A 293 20.93 -24.42 -1.35
N LEU A 294 20.05 -24.69 -0.38
CA LEU A 294 19.98 -25.99 0.29
C LEU A 294 19.53 -27.11 -0.68
N VAL A 295 18.54 -26.84 -1.52
CA VAL A 295 18.02 -27.82 -2.49
C VAL A 295 19.07 -28.13 -3.57
N LEU A 296 19.69 -27.10 -4.11
CA LEU A 296 20.66 -27.25 -5.20
C LEU A 296 21.96 -27.86 -4.73
N THR A 297 22.48 -27.47 -3.56
CA THR A 297 23.66 -28.11 -2.98
C THR A 297 23.43 -29.59 -2.72
N ARG A 298 22.26 -29.97 -2.17
CA ARG A 298 21.93 -31.41 -2.04
C ARG A 298 21.88 -32.13 -3.37
N LYS A 299 21.39 -31.50 -4.44
CA LYS A 299 21.30 -32.09 -5.77
C LYS A 299 22.67 -32.22 -6.45
N TYR A 300 23.46 -31.19 -6.44
CA TYR A 300 24.75 -31.15 -7.14
C TYR A 300 25.92 -31.74 -6.34
N LEU A 301 25.79 -31.86 -5.03
CA LEU A 301 26.77 -32.56 -4.20
C LEU A 301 26.50 -34.06 -4.07
N LYS A 302 25.42 -34.62 -4.63
CA LYS A 302 25.12 -36.09 -4.60
C LYS A 302 25.81 -36.88 -5.71
N VAL A 303 26.73 -36.29 -6.48
CA VAL A 303 27.48 -37.00 -7.52
C VAL A 303 28.63 -37.80 -6.94
#